data_91f794ea86c42c1fb86a00d426cc61ce
#
_entry.id   91f794ea86c42c1fb86a00d426cc61ce
#
_cell.length_a   1.000
_cell.length_b   1.000
_cell.length_c   1.000
_cell.angle_alpha   90.00
_cell.angle_beta   90.00
_cell.angle_gamma   90.00
#
_symmetry.space_group_name_H-M   'P 1'
#
loop_
_entity.id
_entity.type
_entity.pdbx_description
1 polymer ?
#
loop_
_entity_poly.entity_id
_entity_poly.type
_entity_poly.pdbx_seq_one_letter_code
_entity_poly.pdbx_strand_id
1 'polypeptide(L)'
;PKLALNIMCLADSMDDKTVREILRGGYDKAYEAGAIITGGHTIHGAEPIYGLAVTGFVHPKRVLTNSGAKPGDVLILTKPLGVGILTTAAKADLVKPETMNAIYKQMATLNKTARDIMLRFTVHSCTDVTGFSLMGHSFEMAQGSGMSLHIDSLSVPFHMEALEFADMGFIPAGAYRNRTYVEKGILKKCEIPRALEDIFYDPQTSGGLLIAIAEKDAKDCLAALQAEIPNAAQIGYVTELHENYLILE
;
A
#
# COMPACT_ATOMS: atom_id res chain seq x y z
N PRO A 1 -3.51 10.91 -13.61
CA PRO A 1 -4.63 11.76 -13.22
C PRO A 1 -4.67 13.04 -14.06
N LYS A 2 -5.87 13.62 -14.21
CA LYS A 2 -6.07 14.90 -14.92
C LYS A 2 -6.99 15.83 -14.14
N LEU A 3 -8.07 15.30 -13.59
CA LEU A 3 -9.09 16.04 -12.85
C LEU A 3 -9.36 15.37 -11.52
N ALA A 4 -9.73 16.15 -10.52
CA ALA A 4 -10.20 15.65 -9.25
C ALA A 4 -11.41 16.48 -8.77
N LEU A 5 -12.29 15.84 -8.02
CA LEU A 5 -13.37 16.46 -7.26
C LEU A 5 -13.13 16.21 -5.78
N ASN A 6 -13.24 17.24 -4.95
CA ASN A 6 -13.24 17.09 -3.49
C ASN A 6 -14.56 16.49 -3.01
N ILE A 7 -14.48 15.49 -2.15
CA ILE A 7 -15.61 14.95 -1.41
C ILE A 7 -15.31 15.15 0.07
N MET A 8 -16.16 15.91 0.75
CA MET A 8 -15.95 16.26 2.15
C MET A 8 -17.21 16.10 2.98
N CYS A 9 -17.09 15.44 4.13
CA CYS A 9 -18.06 15.43 5.19
C CYS A 9 -17.50 16.23 6.36
N LEU A 10 -18.24 17.27 6.77
CA LEU A 10 -17.89 18.13 7.90
C LEU A 10 -18.56 17.62 9.16
N ALA A 11 -17.79 17.38 10.20
CA ALA A 11 -18.33 17.17 11.53
C ALA A 11 -18.61 18.54 12.20
N ASP A 12 -19.66 18.62 13.00
CA ASP A 12 -20.04 19.85 13.68
C ASP A 12 -18.96 20.43 14.61
N SER A 13 -18.02 19.59 15.04
CA SER A 13 -16.88 19.97 15.89
C SER A 13 -15.70 20.59 15.12
N MET A 14 -15.74 20.63 13.79
CA MET A 14 -14.63 21.14 12.97
C MET A 14 -14.69 22.65 12.84
N ASP A 15 -13.56 23.31 13.12
CA ASP A 15 -13.39 24.73 12.86
C ASP A 15 -12.97 25.01 11.40
N ASP A 16 -13.20 26.24 10.95
CA ASP A 16 -12.85 26.66 9.59
C ASP A 16 -11.37 26.51 9.27
N LYS A 17 -10.49 26.66 10.24
CA LYS A 17 -9.05 26.52 10.06
C LYS A 17 -8.68 25.07 9.71
N THR A 18 -9.22 24.13 10.48
CA THR A 18 -9.02 22.69 10.22
C THR A 18 -9.55 22.29 8.82
N VAL A 19 -10.74 22.78 8.45
CA VAL A 19 -11.31 22.54 7.11
C VAL A 19 -10.38 23.06 6.01
N ARG A 20 -9.87 24.31 6.15
CA ARG A 20 -8.96 24.92 5.17
C ARG A 20 -7.65 24.12 5.04
N GLU A 21 -7.08 23.65 6.14
CA GLU A 21 -5.82 22.86 6.13
C GLU A 21 -6.02 21.49 5.45
N ILE A 22 -7.14 20.81 5.68
CA ILE A 22 -7.48 19.56 4.99
C ILE A 22 -7.60 19.80 3.47
N LEU A 23 -8.36 20.81 3.07
CA LEU A 23 -8.52 21.17 1.65
C LEU A 23 -7.17 21.56 1.02
N ARG A 24 -6.34 22.33 1.74
CA ARG A 24 -4.99 22.68 1.27
C ARG A 24 -4.15 21.43 1.01
N GLY A 25 -4.13 20.47 1.96
CA GLY A 25 -3.41 19.22 1.78
C GLY A 25 -3.86 18.44 0.54
N GLY A 26 -5.18 18.42 0.28
CA GLY A 26 -5.73 17.80 -0.93
C GLY A 26 -5.33 18.53 -2.21
N TYR A 27 -5.36 19.86 -2.21
CA TYR A 27 -4.88 20.67 -3.33
C TYR A 27 -3.41 20.44 -3.62
N ASP A 28 -2.55 20.50 -2.60
CA ASP A 28 -1.11 20.32 -2.74
C ASP A 28 -0.79 18.97 -3.39
N LYS A 29 -1.45 17.90 -2.94
CA LYS A 29 -1.25 16.55 -3.51
C LYS A 29 -1.84 16.37 -4.91
N ALA A 30 -2.99 16.95 -5.20
CA ALA A 30 -3.56 16.95 -6.55
C ALA A 30 -2.62 17.63 -7.55
N TYR A 31 -2.13 18.81 -7.22
CA TYR A 31 -1.18 19.54 -8.08
C TYR A 31 0.16 18.83 -8.22
N GLU A 32 0.72 18.26 -7.15
CA GLU A 32 1.92 17.42 -7.21
C GLU A 32 1.74 16.23 -8.17
N ALA A 33 0.54 15.64 -8.17
CA ALA A 33 0.19 14.57 -9.11
C ALA A 33 -0.03 15.03 -10.56
N GLY A 34 -0.09 16.34 -10.80
CA GLY A 34 -0.41 16.93 -12.10
C GLY A 34 -1.89 16.92 -12.44
N ALA A 35 -2.76 16.86 -11.43
CA ALA A 35 -4.22 16.94 -11.56
C ALA A 35 -4.74 18.31 -11.12
N ILE A 36 -5.90 18.70 -11.64
CA ILE A 36 -6.59 19.95 -11.28
C ILE A 36 -7.85 19.60 -10.52
N ILE A 37 -8.08 20.26 -9.37
CA ILE A 37 -9.36 20.17 -8.67
C ILE A 37 -10.35 21.12 -9.35
N THR A 38 -11.42 20.54 -9.89
CA THR A 38 -12.42 21.28 -10.70
C THR A 38 -13.73 21.51 -9.97
N GLY A 39 -13.85 21.07 -8.73
CA GLY A 39 -15.05 21.20 -7.89
C GLY A 39 -15.11 20.13 -6.83
N GLY A 40 -16.31 19.85 -6.37
CA GLY A 40 -16.55 18.84 -5.37
C GLY A 40 -17.90 18.96 -4.70
N HIS A 41 -18.09 18.25 -3.60
CA HIS A 41 -19.30 18.29 -2.80
C HIS A 41 -18.98 18.22 -1.32
N THR A 42 -19.71 18.96 -0.52
CA THR A 42 -19.59 18.98 0.94
C THR A 42 -20.93 18.64 1.57
N ILE A 43 -20.92 17.72 2.53
CA ILE A 43 -22.07 17.35 3.36
C ILE A 43 -21.71 17.49 4.84
N HIS A 44 -22.71 17.45 5.72
CA HIS A 44 -22.53 17.38 7.15
C HIS A 44 -22.76 15.96 7.67
N GLY A 45 -22.02 15.55 8.70
CA GLY A 45 -22.12 14.23 9.33
C GLY A 45 -21.44 14.17 10.69
N ALA A 46 -21.56 13.03 11.36
CA ALA A 46 -21.02 12.84 12.71
C ALA A 46 -19.48 12.82 12.75
N GLU A 47 -18.84 12.36 11.69
CA GLU A 47 -17.39 12.21 11.60
C GLU A 47 -16.83 12.91 10.35
N PRO A 48 -15.62 13.47 10.42
CA PRO A 48 -14.99 14.08 9.25
C PRO A 48 -14.57 13.02 8.25
N ILE A 49 -14.93 13.19 6.98
CA ILE A 49 -14.47 12.37 5.87
C ILE A 49 -13.95 13.30 4.78
N TYR A 50 -12.77 12.99 4.26
CA TYR A 50 -12.20 13.71 3.12
C TYR A 50 -11.63 12.74 2.10
N GLY A 51 -11.86 13.01 0.83
CA GLY A 51 -11.31 12.23 -0.27
C GLY A 51 -11.40 12.96 -1.61
N LEU A 52 -10.81 12.34 -2.61
CA LEU A 52 -10.81 12.83 -3.98
C LEU A 52 -11.41 11.78 -4.92
N ALA A 53 -12.39 12.18 -5.73
CA ALA A 53 -12.79 11.42 -6.91
C ALA A 53 -11.89 11.85 -8.08
N VAL A 54 -10.98 10.96 -8.49
CA VAL A 54 -9.92 11.28 -9.47
C VAL A 54 -10.25 10.65 -10.82
N THR A 55 -10.19 11.46 -11.88
CA THR A 55 -10.30 11.01 -13.26
C THR A 55 -8.95 11.16 -13.97
N GLY A 56 -8.56 10.15 -14.74
CA GLY A 56 -7.32 10.15 -15.52
C GLY A 56 -7.47 9.37 -16.80
N PHE A 57 -6.40 9.35 -17.59
CA PHE A 57 -6.34 8.61 -18.85
C PHE A 57 -5.15 7.68 -18.87
N VAL A 58 -5.34 6.51 -19.46
CA VAL A 58 -4.29 5.54 -19.73
C VAL A 58 -4.45 5.04 -21.17
N HIS A 59 -3.35 4.82 -21.86
CA HIS A 59 -3.39 4.21 -23.18
C HIS A 59 -3.84 2.75 -23.05
N PRO A 60 -4.85 2.25 -23.82
CA PRO A 60 -5.41 0.90 -23.64
C PRO A 60 -4.38 -0.23 -23.63
N LYS A 61 -3.29 -0.10 -24.41
CA LYS A 61 -2.20 -1.09 -24.45
C LYS A 61 -1.16 -0.93 -23.33
N ARG A 62 -1.34 0.01 -22.40
CA ARG A 62 -0.43 0.30 -21.29
C ARG A 62 -1.11 0.21 -19.92
N VAL A 63 -2.28 -0.39 -19.89
CA VAL A 63 -2.98 -0.68 -18.65
C VAL A 63 -2.20 -1.77 -17.92
N LEU A 64 -1.77 -1.49 -16.70
CA LEU A 64 -1.27 -2.50 -15.78
C LEU A 64 -2.42 -2.94 -14.89
N THR A 65 -2.70 -4.23 -14.92
CA THR A 65 -3.71 -4.86 -14.07
C THR A 65 -3.03 -5.52 -12.88
N ASN A 66 -3.80 -5.84 -11.86
CA ASN A 66 -3.36 -6.69 -10.75
C ASN A 66 -3.50 -8.19 -11.04
N SER A 67 -3.61 -8.58 -12.31
CA SER A 67 -3.91 -9.95 -12.75
C SER A 67 -3.07 -10.39 -13.95
N GLY A 68 -1.84 -9.89 -14.05
CA GLY A 68 -0.96 -10.14 -15.19
C GLY A 68 0.41 -10.75 -14.81
N ALA A 69 0.61 -11.13 -13.54
CA ALA A 69 1.87 -11.72 -13.07
C ALA A 69 2.18 -13.03 -13.80
N LYS A 70 3.45 -13.30 -14.05
CA LYS A 70 3.94 -14.45 -14.80
C LYS A 70 4.95 -15.27 -13.98
N PRO A 71 5.08 -16.57 -14.25
CA PRO A 71 6.12 -17.37 -13.63
C PRO A 71 7.51 -16.78 -13.91
N GLY A 72 8.36 -16.73 -12.89
CA GLY A 72 9.68 -16.11 -12.94
C GLY A 72 9.68 -14.60 -12.67
N ASP A 73 8.53 -13.96 -12.47
CA ASP A 73 8.50 -12.58 -12.04
C ASP A 73 9.06 -12.43 -10.63
N VAL A 74 9.73 -11.32 -10.39
CA VAL A 74 10.19 -10.87 -9.07
C VAL A 74 9.16 -9.89 -8.49
N LEU A 75 8.90 -10.01 -7.19
CA LEU A 75 7.99 -9.13 -6.46
C LEU A 75 8.78 -8.02 -5.74
N ILE A 76 8.41 -6.77 -6.00
CA ILE A 76 9.00 -5.59 -5.36
C ILE A 76 7.91 -4.82 -4.63
N LEU A 77 8.18 -4.45 -3.36
CA LEU A 77 7.33 -3.57 -2.54
C LEU A 77 8.03 -2.21 -2.37
N THR A 78 7.30 -1.11 -2.59
CA THR A 78 7.94 0.23 -2.67
C THR A 78 7.83 1.08 -1.41
N LYS A 79 7.02 0.69 -0.41
CA LYS A 79 6.93 1.38 0.89
C LYS A 79 6.87 0.35 2.02
N PRO A 80 7.45 0.64 3.20
CA PRO A 80 7.36 -0.24 4.36
C PRO A 80 5.93 -0.34 4.90
N LEU A 81 5.64 -1.47 5.56
CA LEU A 81 4.38 -1.78 6.22
C LEU A 81 4.34 -1.26 7.67
N GLY A 82 3.17 -1.34 8.31
CA GLY A 82 2.96 -1.04 9.73
C GLY A 82 2.22 0.25 10.02
N VAL A 83 1.74 0.97 8.98
CA VAL A 83 1.02 2.25 9.15
C VAL A 83 -0.26 2.10 9.95
N GLY A 84 -1.04 1.03 9.75
CA GLY A 84 -2.29 0.80 10.46
C GLY A 84 -2.08 0.51 11.94
N ILE A 85 -1.09 -0.31 12.29
CA ILE A 85 -0.69 -0.60 13.67
C ILE A 85 -0.24 0.68 14.36
N LEU A 86 0.66 1.45 13.74
CA LEU A 86 1.20 2.68 14.32
C LEU A 86 0.11 3.75 14.50
N THR A 87 -0.78 3.93 13.52
CA THR A 87 -1.91 4.87 13.68
C THR A 87 -2.93 4.39 14.72
N THR A 88 -3.05 3.08 14.95
CA THR A 88 -3.87 2.52 16.04
C THR A 88 -3.25 2.80 17.40
N ALA A 89 -1.95 2.59 17.57
CA ALA A 89 -1.22 2.91 18.80
C ALA A 89 -1.19 4.43 19.08
N ALA A 90 -1.14 5.25 18.02
CA ALA A 90 -1.18 6.71 18.15
C ALA A 90 -2.49 7.23 18.77
N LYS A 91 -3.61 6.52 18.62
CA LYS A 91 -4.88 6.88 19.29
C LYS A 91 -4.82 6.73 20.81
N ALA A 92 -3.84 6.01 21.32
CA ALA A 92 -3.55 5.86 22.75
C ALA A 92 -2.34 6.72 23.20
N ASP A 93 -1.91 7.68 22.38
CA ASP A 93 -0.78 8.59 22.63
C ASP A 93 0.57 7.84 22.91
N LEU A 94 0.76 6.65 22.35
CA LEU A 94 1.94 5.83 22.60
C LEU A 94 3.06 6.03 21.57
N VAL A 95 2.76 6.56 20.40
CA VAL A 95 3.73 6.69 19.31
C VAL A 95 4.47 8.02 19.41
N LYS A 96 5.80 7.98 19.27
CA LYS A 96 6.63 9.18 19.33
C LYS A 96 6.31 10.14 18.18
N PRO A 97 6.42 11.48 18.39
CA PRO A 97 6.18 12.46 17.36
C PRO A 97 7.03 12.27 16.08
N GLU A 98 8.29 11.83 16.24
CA GLU A 98 9.21 11.59 15.12
C GLU A 98 8.70 10.46 14.22
N THR A 99 8.21 9.38 14.82
CA THR A 99 7.63 8.23 14.11
C THR A 99 6.35 8.65 13.40
N MET A 100 5.45 9.39 14.07
CA MET A 100 4.24 9.92 13.45
C MET A 100 4.55 10.82 12.27
N ASN A 101 5.56 11.69 12.36
CA ASN A 101 5.99 12.54 11.25
C ASN A 101 6.53 11.72 10.07
N ALA A 102 7.28 10.64 10.34
CA ALA A 102 7.74 9.72 9.29
C ALA A 102 6.57 9.03 8.57
N ILE A 103 5.57 8.58 9.32
CA ILE A 103 4.36 7.96 8.77
C ILE A 103 3.54 8.96 7.96
N TYR A 104 3.33 10.17 8.47
CA TYR A 104 2.62 11.22 7.73
C TYR A 104 3.32 11.54 6.40
N LYS A 105 4.65 11.62 6.41
CA LYS A 105 5.44 11.80 5.20
C LYS A 105 5.27 10.63 4.23
N GLN A 106 5.31 9.39 4.72
CA GLN A 106 5.09 8.20 3.90
C GLN A 106 3.69 8.21 3.27
N MET A 107 2.62 8.46 4.07
CA MET A 107 1.25 8.52 3.57
C MET A 107 1.06 9.63 2.55
N ALA A 108 1.69 10.80 2.75
CA ALA A 108 1.64 11.92 1.83
C ALA A 108 2.50 11.75 0.57
N THR A 109 3.41 10.78 0.53
CA THR A 109 4.26 10.51 -0.63
C THR A 109 3.47 9.79 -1.72
N LEU A 110 3.38 10.41 -2.90
CA LEU A 110 2.71 9.82 -4.07
C LEU A 110 3.47 8.61 -4.62
N ASN A 111 2.73 7.60 -5.09
CA ASN A 111 3.32 6.46 -5.81
C ASN A 111 3.75 6.82 -7.24
N LYS A 112 3.72 8.11 -7.61
CA LYS A 112 4.07 8.61 -8.93
C LYS A 112 5.52 8.29 -9.31
N THR A 113 6.47 8.54 -8.41
CA THR A 113 7.90 8.26 -8.65
C THR A 113 8.12 6.77 -8.89
N ALA A 114 7.54 5.90 -8.04
CA ALA A 114 7.63 4.45 -8.24
C ALA A 114 7.06 4.03 -9.59
N ARG A 115 5.87 4.55 -9.95
CA ARG A 115 5.25 4.29 -11.25
C ARG A 115 6.13 4.76 -12.42
N ASP A 116 6.68 5.96 -12.36
CA ASP A 116 7.48 6.53 -13.46
C ASP A 116 8.79 5.76 -13.67
N ILE A 117 9.35 5.20 -12.58
CA ILE A 117 10.55 4.34 -12.64
C ILE A 117 10.19 2.97 -13.22
N MET A 118 9.20 2.26 -12.64
CA MET A 118 8.87 0.90 -13.03
C MET A 118 8.44 0.80 -14.50
N LEU A 119 7.80 1.83 -15.05
CA LEU A 119 7.37 1.85 -16.47
C LEU A 119 8.51 1.89 -17.49
N ARG A 120 9.78 2.01 -17.04
CA ARG A 120 10.97 1.88 -17.90
C ARG A 120 11.38 0.42 -18.13
N PHE A 121 10.76 -0.52 -17.42
CA PHE A 121 11.09 -1.93 -17.36
C PHE A 121 9.89 -2.81 -17.74
N THR A 122 10.09 -4.11 -17.84
CA THR A 122 9.03 -5.06 -18.21
C THR A 122 8.21 -5.46 -16.98
N VAL A 123 7.25 -4.64 -16.61
CA VAL A 123 6.29 -4.93 -15.53
C VAL A 123 5.09 -5.69 -16.10
N HIS A 124 4.73 -6.80 -15.48
CA HIS A 124 3.61 -7.63 -15.91
C HIS A 124 2.34 -7.36 -15.09
N SER A 125 2.48 -7.07 -13.80
CA SER A 125 1.35 -6.77 -12.91
C SER A 125 1.74 -5.74 -11.85
N CYS A 126 0.77 -4.96 -11.40
CA CYS A 126 0.98 -3.97 -10.34
C CYS A 126 -0.33 -3.69 -9.61
N THR A 127 -0.26 -3.56 -8.30
CA THR A 127 -1.34 -3.05 -7.44
C THR A 127 -0.77 -2.13 -6.37
N ASP A 128 -1.58 -1.25 -5.80
CA ASP A 128 -1.25 -0.56 -4.56
C ASP A 128 -1.55 -1.47 -3.36
N VAL A 129 -0.79 -1.30 -2.29
CA VAL A 129 -0.98 -2.05 -1.03
C VAL A 129 -1.67 -1.14 -0.04
N THR A 130 -2.96 -1.33 0.16
CA THR A 130 -3.81 -0.46 0.98
C THR A 130 -4.63 -1.24 2.02
N GLY A 131 -5.93 -1.06 2.09
CA GLY A 131 -6.78 -1.58 3.14
C GLY A 131 -6.83 -3.11 3.28
N PHE A 132 -6.60 -3.84 2.20
CA PHE A 132 -6.52 -5.31 2.23
C PHE A 132 -5.14 -5.85 2.62
N SER A 133 -4.21 -4.98 2.98
CA SER A 133 -2.85 -5.33 3.42
C SER A 133 -1.95 -5.90 2.31
N LEU A 134 -0.70 -6.19 2.64
CA LEU A 134 0.19 -6.90 1.71
C LEU A 134 -0.42 -8.25 1.31
N MET A 135 -0.88 -9.04 2.29
CA MET A 135 -1.35 -10.40 2.03
C MET A 135 -2.62 -10.44 1.20
N GLY A 136 -3.59 -9.55 1.47
CA GLY A 136 -4.83 -9.49 0.69
C GLY A 136 -4.60 -9.06 -0.76
N HIS A 137 -3.80 -8.01 -0.99
CA HIS A 137 -3.51 -7.55 -2.36
C HIS A 137 -2.60 -8.52 -3.12
N SER A 138 -1.67 -9.20 -2.43
CA SER A 138 -0.90 -10.30 -3.03
C SER A 138 -1.80 -11.46 -3.42
N PHE A 139 -2.79 -11.79 -2.58
CA PHE A 139 -3.77 -12.85 -2.87
C PHE A 139 -4.63 -12.51 -4.09
N GLU A 140 -5.11 -11.28 -4.19
CA GLU A 140 -5.84 -10.81 -5.38
C GLU A 140 -4.98 -10.90 -6.64
N MET A 141 -3.71 -10.49 -6.57
CA MET A 141 -2.78 -10.58 -7.69
C MET A 141 -2.52 -12.04 -8.09
N ALA A 142 -2.29 -12.92 -7.13
CA ALA A 142 -2.07 -14.35 -7.34
C ALA A 142 -3.29 -15.01 -8.00
N GLN A 143 -4.46 -14.80 -7.41
CA GLN A 143 -5.71 -15.38 -7.88
C GLN A 143 -6.10 -14.84 -9.26
N GLY A 144 -6.02 -13.53 -9.48
CA GLY A 144 -6.32 -12.90 -10.76
C GLY A 144 -5.36 -13.30 -11.88
N SER A 145 -4.11 -13.65 -11.54
CA SER A 145 -3.10 -14.12 -12.49
C SER A 145 -3.13 -15.63 -12.70
N GLY A 146 -3.78 -16.40 -11.82
CA GLY A 146 -3.74 -17.86 -11.81
C GLY A 146 -2.34 -18.40 -11.49
N MET A 147 -1.62 -17.74 -10.56
CA MET A 147 -0.23 -18.01 -10.19
C MET A 147 -0.10 -18.23 -8.68
N SER A 148 1.05 -18.77 -8.25
CA SER A 148 1.46 -18.74 -6.84
C SER A 148 2.48 -17.62 -6.62
N LEU A 149 2.21 -16.76 -5.62
CA LEU A 149 3.15 -15.73 -5.17
C LEU A 149 3.86 -16.21 -3.90
N HIS A 150 5.17 -16.25 -3.95
CA HIS A 150 6.06 -16.55 -2.83
C HIS A 150 6.49 -15.25 -2.17
N ILE A 151 6.25 -15.11 -0.88
CA ILE A 151 6.65 -13.95 -0.08
C ILE A 151 7.71 -14.39 0.92
N ASP A 152 8.91 -13.84 0.79
CA ASP A 152 10.00 -13.99 1.77
C ASP A 152 9.73 -13.07 2.97
N SER A 153 9.35 -13.66 4.08
CA SER A 153 8.97 -12.94 5.30
C SER A 153 10.09 -12.07 5.88
N LEU A 154 11.35 -12.42 5.62
CA LEU A 154 12.51 -11.68 6.11
C LEU A 154 12.86 -10.47 5.24
N SER A 155 12.38 -10.44 4.00
CA SER A 155 12.67 -9.38 3.03
C SER A 155 11.59 -8.29 2.99
N VAL A 156 10.45 -8.48 3.65
CA VAL A 156 9.36 -7.48 3.66
C VAL A 156 9.76 -6.27 4.52
N PRO A 157 9.83 -5.06 3.96
CA PRO A 157 10.17 -3.87 4.73
C PRO A 157 8.99 -3.42 5.59
N PHE A 158 9.27 -3.04 6.84
CA PHE A 158 8.28 -2.51 7.78
C PHE A 158 8.90 -1.52 8.76
N HIS A 159 8.07 -0.72 9.41
CA HIS A 159 8.50 0.16 10.49
C HIS A 159 8.77 -0.66 11.74
N MET A 160 10.01 -0.59 12.28
CA MET A 160 10.42 -1.40 13.44
C MET A 160 9.53 -1.20 14.66
N GLU A 161 9.09 0.03 14.94
CA GLU A 161 8.17 0.29 16.06
C GLU A 161 6.80 -0.38 15.89
N ALA A 162 6.38 -0.69 14.64
CA ALA A 162 5.14 -1.43 14.42
C ALA A 162 5.23 -2.86 14.98
N LEU A 163 6.41 -3.47 15.01
CA LEU A 163 6.60 -4.80 15.57
C LEU A 163 6.36 -4.79 17.08
N GLU A 164 6.87 -3.77 17.80
CA GLU A 164 6.67 -3.61 19.24
C GLU A 164 5.18 -3.43 19.57
N PHE A 165 4.49 -2.56 18.85
CA PHE A 165 3.07 -2.34 19.06
C PHE A 165 2.18 -3.52 18.63
N ALA A 166 2.60 -4.28 17.61
CA ALA A 166 1.93 -5.52 17.24
C ALA A 166 2.04 -6.57 18.39
N ASP A 167 3.22 -6.70 18.99
CA ASP A 167 3.44 -7.59 20.14
C ASP A 167 2.61 -7.17 21.35
N MET A 168 2.40 -5.86 21.53
CA MET A 168 1.51 -5.30 22.56
C MET A 168 0.02 -5.44 22.24
N GLY A 169 -0.35 -5.92 21.03
CA GLY A 169 -1.73 -6.15 20.62
C GLY A 169 -2.45 -4.95 19.98
N PHE A 170 -1.75 -3.89 19.58
CA PHE A 170 -2.34 -2.76 18.86
C PHE A 170 -2.65 -3.09 17.40
N ILE A 171 -3.48 -4.11 17.19
CA ILE A 171 -3.81 -4.63 15.86
C ILE A 171 -5.14 -4.01 15.38
N PRO A 172 -5.15 -3.32 14.22
CA PRO A 172 -6.39 -2.81 13.65
C PRO A 172 -7.39 -3.93 13.35
N ALA A 173 -8.68 -3.68 13.59
CA ALA A 173 -9.74 -4.66 13.29
C ALA A 173 -9.75 -5.14 11.82
N GLY A 174 -9.24 -4.32 10.89
CA GLY A 174 -9.04 -4.67 9.50
C GLY A 174 -8.08 -5.84 9.29
N ALA A 175 -7.02 -5.94 10.09
CA ALA A 175 -6.03 -7.01 9.98
C ALA A 175 -6.64 -8.41 10.19
N TYR A 176 -7.56 -8.55 11.14
CA TYR A 176 -8.27 -9.81 11.37
C TYR A 176 -9.14 -10.22 10.18
N ARG A 177 -9.85 -9.25 9.58
CA ARG A 177 -10.65 -9.51 8.36
C ARG A 177 -9.76 -9.90 7.19
N ASN A 178 -8.63 -9.22 7.00
CA ASN A 178 -7.66 -9.53 5.95
C ASN A 178 -7.10 -10.95 6.11
N ARG A 179 -6.79 -11.36 7.35
CA ARG A 179 -6.33 -12.72 7.63
C ARG A 179 -7.38 -13.76 7.25
N THR A 180 -8.64 -13.57 7.66
CA THR A 180 -9.74 -14.48 7.31
C THR A 180 -9.97 -14.56 5.80
N TYR A 181 -9.80 -13.45 5.08
CA TYR A 181 -9.98 -13.38 3.63
C TYR A 181 -9.01 -14.29 2.88
N VAL A 182 -7.73 -14.34 3.29
CA VAL A 182 -6.71 -15.14 2.58
C VAL A 182 -6.52 -16.55 3.15
N GLU A 183 -7.15 -16.89 4.28
CA GLU A 183 -6.89 -18.10 5.07
C GLU A 183 -6.90 -19.40 4.25
N LYS A 184 -7.82 -19.51 3.29
CA LYS A 184 -7.97 -20.73 2.47
C LYS A 184 -6.99 -20.85 1.31
N GLY A 185 -6.22 -19.81 1.03
CA GLY A 185 -5.33 -19.78 -0.13
C GLY A 185 -3.87 -19.49 0.21
N ILE A 186 -3.50 -19.61 1.50
CA ILE A 186 -2.13 -19.40 1.99
C ILE A 186 -1.52 -20.68 2.55
N LEU A 187 -0.27 -20.91 2.19
CA LEU A 187 0.61 -21.91 2.79
C LEU A 187 1.76 -21.20 3.52
N LYS A 188 1.98 -21.51 4.79
CA LYS A 188 3.14 -21.06 5.55
C LYS A 188 4.15 -22.20 5.58
N LYS A 189 5.34 -21.98 5.03
CA LYS A 189 6.44 -22.94 5.01
C LYS A 189 7.39 -22.81 6.19
N CYS A 190 7.29 -21.73 6.95
CA CYS A 190 8.13 -21.46 8.12
C CYS A 190 7.28 -20.93 9.29
N GLU A 191 7.82 -21.01 10.47
CA GLU A 191 7.25 -20.33 11.64
C GLU A 191 7.64 -18.86 11.62
N ILE A 192 6.62 -18.00 11.70
CA ILE A 192 6.80 -16.55 11.72
C ILE A 192 6.26 -16.03 13.05
N PRO A 193 7.01 -15.19 13.78
CA PRO A 193 6.51 -14.56 15.00
C PRO A 193 5.16 -13.88 14.75
N ARG A 194 4.22 -14.07 15.65
CA ARG A 194 2.85 -13.57 15.49
C ARG A 194 2.79 -12.06 15.18
N ALA A 195 3.58 -11.27 15.91
CA ALA A 195 3.64 -9.82 15.70
C ALA A 195 4.11 -9.43 14.28
N LEU A 196 5.12 -10.16 13.76
CA LEU A 196 5.58 -9.94 12.39
C LEU A 196 4.52 -10.35 11.36
N GLU A 197 3.86 -11.47 11.59
CA GLU A 197 2.77 -11.91 10.73
C GLU A 197 1.60 -10.91 10.73
N ASP A 198 1.26 -10.33 11.88
CA ASP A 198 0.20 -9.33 12.00
C ASP A 198 0.52 -8.05 11.18
N ILE A 199 1.80 -7.68 11.03
CA ILE A 199 2.23 -6.59 10.14
C ILE A 199 1.89 -6.89 8.67
N PHE A 200 2.00 -8.13 8.22
CA PHE A 200 1.67 -8.49 6.83
C PHE A 200 0.17 -8.39 6.52
N TYR A 201 -0.67 -8.50 7.54
CA TYR A 201 -2.13 -8.31 7.44
C TYR A 201 -2.59 -6.90 7.81
N ASP A 202 -1.65 -6.02 8.24
CA ASP A 202 -1.97 -4.64 8.65
C ASP A 202 -2.50 -3.81 7.48
N PRO A 203 -3.70 -3.20 7.59
CA PRO A 203 -4.23 -2.32 6.57
C PRO A 203 -3.34 -1.08 6.43
N GLN A 204 -2.91 -0.77 5.20
CA GLN A 204 -2.09 0.39 4.93
C GLN A 204 -2.92 1.58 4.48
N THR A 205 -2.61 2.76 4.99
CA THR A 205 -3.11 4.03 4.47
C THR A 205 -2.09 4.59 3.49
N SER A 206 -2.48 4.79 2.23
CA SER A 206 -1.60 5.29 1.17
C SER A 206 -0.29 4.49 1.06
N GLY A 207 -0.39 3.18 1.08
CA GLY A 207 0.77 2.29 1.01
C GLY A 207 1.48 2.34 -0.33
N GLY A 208 2.49 1.49 -0.49
CA GLY A 208 3.33 1.41 -1.68
C GLY A 208 2.70 0.61 -2.81
N LEU A 209 3.46 0.44 -3.86
CA LEU A 209 3.12 -0.47 -4.97
C LEU A 209 3.73 -1.85 -4.70
N LEU A 210 2.95 -2.89 -4.99
CA LEU A 210 3.42 -4.26 -5.20
C LEU A 210 3.54 -4.47 -6.71
N ILE A 211 4.76 -4.75 -7.16
CA ILE A 211 5.12 -4.83 -8.57
C ILE A 211 5.58 -6.25 -8.88
N ALA A 212 4.98 -6.91 -9.87
CA ALA A 212 5.49 -8.14 -10.47
C ALA A 212 6.22 -7.79 -11.78
N ILE A 213 7.54 -8.02 -11.81
CA ILE A 213 8.45 -7.59 -12.86
C ILE A 213 9.26 -8.76 -13.39
N ALA A 214 9.52 -8.78 -14.70
CA ALA A 214 10.36 -9.79 -15.33
C ALA A 214 11.73 -9.89 -14.63
N GLU A 215 12.21 -11.11 -14.33
CA GLU A 215 13.45 -11.37 -13.58
C GLU A 215 14.67 -10.62 -14.17
N LYS A 216 14.78 -10.60 -15.50
CA LYS A 216 15.88 -9.92 -16.21
C LYS A 216 15.99 -8.43 -15.93
N ASP A 217 14.87 -7.77 -15.57
CA ASP A 217 14.77 -6.32 -15.34
C ASP A 217 14.73 -5.99 -13.83
N ALA A 218 14.55 -6.99 -12.95
CA ALA A 218 14.26 -6.80 -11.53
C ALA A 218 15.38 -6.08 -10.80
N LYS A 219 16.64 -6.47 -11.01
CA LYS A 219 17.81 -5.89 -10.37
C LYS A 219 17.97 -4.39 -10.69
N ASP A 220 17.88 -4.06 -11.96
CA ASP A 220 18.07 -2.69 -12.43
C ASP A 220 16.89 -1.81 -12.03
N CYS A 221 15.67 -2.34 -12.06
CA CYS A 221 14.49 -1.66 -11.57
C CYS A 221 14.57 -1.39 -10.06
N LEU A 222 14.95 -2.39 -9.26
CA LEU A 222 15.13 -2.23 -7.82
C LEU A 222 16.19 -1.17 -7.48
N ALA A 223 17.34 -1.20 -8.16
CA ALA A 223 18.38 -0.20 -7.97
C ALA A 223 17.89 1.22 -8.32
N ALA A 224 17.15 1.37 -9.42
CA ALA A 224 16.56 2.65 -9.81
C ALA A 224 15.49 3.12 -8.82
N LEU A 225 14.68 2.20 -8.27
CA LEU A 225 13.70 2.51 -7.22
C LEU A 225 14.40 2.96 -5.95
N GLN A 226 15.42 2.23 -5.47
CA GLN A 226 16.12 2.52 -4.23
C GLN A 226 16.87 3.86 -4.25
N ALA A 227 17.27 4.35 -5.40
CA ALA A 227 17.88 5.67 -5.55
C ALA A 227 16.93 6.81 -5.14
N GLU A 228 15.62 6.65 -5.34
CA GLU A 228 14.58 7.64 -5.04
C GLU A 228 13.70 7.23 -3.86
N ILE A 229 13.59 5.92 -3.62
CA ILE A 229 12.73 5.29 -2.61
C ILE A 229 13.58 4.26 -1.86
N PRO A 230 14.41 4.68 -0.89
CA PRO A 230 15.40 3.82 -0.25
C PRO A 230 14.84 2.54 0.39
N ASN A 231 13.57 2.56 0.79
CA ASN A 231 12.89 1.41 1.42
C ASN A 231 12.26 0.43 0.43
N ALA A 232 12.42 0.64 -0.89
CA ALA A 232 11.96 -0.33 -1.88
C ALA A 232 12.75 -1.63 -1.73
N ALA A 233 12.06 -2.77 -1.71
CA ALA A 233 12.67 -4.08 -1.49
C ALA A 233 12.09 -5.14 -2.41
N GLN A 234 12.92 -6.07 -2.82
CA GLN A 234 12.47 -7.34 -3.38
C GLN A 234 11.93 -8.18 -2.22
N ILE A 235 10.70 -8.66 -2.33
CA ILE A 235 10.01 -9.38 -1.26
C ILE A 235 9.59 -10.80 -1.65
N GLY A 236 9.93 -11.25 -2.85
CA GLY A 236 9.54 -12.57 -3.30
C GLY A 236 9.56 -12.76 -4.80
N TYR A 237 8.84 -13.76 -5.27
CA TYR A 237 8.79 -14.17 -6.67
C TYR A 237 7.49 -14.89 -7.02
N VAL A 238 7.26 -15.13 -8.30
CA VAL A 238 6.03 -15.75 -8.84
C VAL A 238 6.38 -17.08 -9.49
N THR A 239 5.54 -18.11 -9.26
CA THR A 239 5.65 -19.42 -9.93
C THR A 239 4.33 -19.79 -10.62
N GLU A 240 4.35 -20.87 -11.43
CA GLU A 240 3.11 -21.55 -11.82
C GLU A 240 2.27 -21.84 -10.57
N LEU A 241 0.94 -21.90 -10.77
CA LEU A 241 0.04 -22.17 -9.67
C LEU A 241 0.29 -23.56 -9.07
N HIS A 242 0.56 -23.57 -7.77
CA HIS A 242 0.58 -24.75 -6.93
C HIS A 242 -0.78 -24.93 -6.22
N GLU A 243 -0.79 -25.66 -5.10
CA GLU A 243 -2.03 -25.86 -4.31
C GLU A 243 -2.56 -24.56 -3.68
N ASN A 244 -1.67 -23.59 -3.42
CA ASN A 244 -2.00 -22.33 -2.76
C ASN A 244 -1.58 -21.12 -3.60
N TYR A 245 -2.40 -20.08 -3.56
CA TYR A 245 -2.12 -18.81 -4.23
C TYR A 245 -0.99 -18.02 -3.57
N LEU A 246 -0.90 -18.07 -2.22
CA LEU A 246 0.17 -17.45 -1.47
C LEU A 246 1.02 -18.51 -0.76
N ILE A 247 2.32 -18.32 -0.81
CA ILE A 247 3.31 -19.14 -0.10
C ILE A 247 4.18 -18.18 0.69
N LEU A 248 4.09 -18.26 2.02
CA LEU A 248 4.86 -17.45 2.94
C LEU A 248 6.04 -18.29 3.45
N GLU A 249 7.27 -17.83 3.17
CA GLU A 249 8.53 -18.54 3.45
C GLU A 249 9.60 -17.64 4.09
#